data_0b40be33a17c8cd138fc26205a3bcdf5
#
_entry.id   0b40be33a17c8cd138fc26205a3bcdf5
#
_cell.length_a   1.000
_cell.length_b   1.000
_cell.length_c   1.000
_cell.angle_alpha   90.00
_cell.angle_beta   90.00
_cell.angle_gamma   90.00
#
_symmetry.space_group_name_H-M   'P 1'
#
loop_
_entity.id
_entity.type
_entity.pdbx_description
1 polymer ?
#
loop_
_entity_poly.entity_id
_entity_poly.type
_entity_poly.pdbx_seq_one_letter_code
_entity_poly.pdbx_strand_id
1 'polypeptide(L)'
;MGATYTRQSSFTDGDVITAGLFNDEYDQLLAAFASSTGHTHDGTTAEGGPISKLLADSITIGTGAGDISFNFNAGTNDGVLTWSEDEDYFTFSDDILMATAEKIQFRDTAIFINSSADG
;
A
#
# COMPACT_ATOMS: atom_id res chain seq x y z
N MET A 1 -1.93 -11.77 9.57
CA MET A 1 -3.41 -11.72 9.68
C MET A 1 -3.72 -10.54 10.58
N GLY A 2 -4.35 -9.50 10.04
CA GLY A 2 -4.70 -8.31 10.80
C GLY A 2 -5.79 -8.58 11.84
N ALA A 3 -5.93 -7.71 12.81
CA ALA A 3 -7.00 -7.80 13.81
C ALA A 3 -8.32 -7.38 13.18
N THR A 4 -9.24 -8.30 13.07
CA THR A 4 -10.60 -8.03 12.61
C THR A 4 -11.40 -7.38 13.74
N TYR A 5 -11.95 -6.18 13.51
CA TYR A 5 -12.88 -5.61 14.48
C TYR A 5 -14.16 -6.44 14.53
N THR A 6 -14.44 -7.03 15.65
CA THR A 6 -15.68 -7.75 15.91
C THR A 6 -16.43 -7.07 17.04
N ARG A 7 -17.63 -6.60 16.76
CA ARG A 7 -18.48 -6.00 17.76
C ARG A 7 -18.77 -6.99 18.89
N GLN A 8 -18.41 -6.60 20.13
CA GLN A 8 -18.52 -7.47 21.30
C GLN A 8 -19.90 -7.42 21.95
N SER A 9 -20.60 -6.30 21.82
CA SER A 9 -21.88 -6.06 22.46
C SER A 9 -22.94 -5.51 21.51
N SER A 10 -24.19 -5.85 21.73
CA SER A 10 -25.34 -5.28 21.03
C SER A 10 -26.35 -4.78 22.09
N PHE A 11 -26.55 -3.48 22.14
CA PHE A 11 -27.41 -2.82 23.11
C PHE A 11 -28.76 -2.45 22.50
N THR A 12 -29.82 -2.55 23.31
CA THR A 12 -31.17 -2.07 23.01
C THR A 12 -31.64 -1.08 24.08
N ASP A 13 -32.71 -0.34 23.80
CA ASP A 13 -33.26 0.59 24.78
C ASP A 13 -33.63 -0.11 26.08
N GLY A 14 -33.13 0.42 27.21
CA GLY A 14 -33.34 -0.13 28.54
C GLY A 14 -32.23 -1.08 29.05
N ASP A 15 -31.26 -1.42 28.22
CA ASP A 15 -30.12 -2.23 28.64
C ASP A 15 -29.22 -1.47 29.65
N VAL A 16 -28.70 -2.20 30.62
CA VAL A 16 -27.68 -1.67 31.54
C VAL A 16 -26.31 -1.88 30.93
N ILE A 17 -25.66 -0.79 30.57
CA ILE A 17 -24.27 -0.81 30.06
C ILE A 17 -23.32 -0.85 31.24
N THR A 18 -22.61 -1.95 31.41
CA THR A 18 -21.57 -2.09 32.45
C THR A 18 -20.23 -1.57 31.93
N ALA A 19 -19.32 -1.20 32.85
CA ALA A 19 -17.96 -0.82 32.49
C ALA A 19 -17.21 -1.92 31.71
N GLY A 20 -17.48 -3.20 32.03
CA GLY A 20 -16.90 -4.33 31.29
C GLY A 20 -17.33 -4.35 29.82
N LEU A 21 -18.63 -4.30 29.54
CA LEU A 21 -19.16 -4.30 28.19
C LEU A 21 -18.63 -3.12 27.34
N PHE A 22 -18.48 -1.95 27.99
CA PHE A 22 -17.95 -0.77 27.31
C PHE A 22 -16.45 -0.90 27.03
N ASN A 23 -15.68 -1.37 27.98
CA ASN A 23 -14.24 -1.57 27.82
C ASN A 23 -13.93 -2.63 26.75
N ASP A 24 -14.67 -3.73 26.72
CA ASP A 24 -14.50 -4.81 25.72
C ASP A 24 -14.65 -4.28 24.27
N GLU A 25 -15.58 -3.35 24.01
CA GLU A 25 -15.70 -2.70 22.71
C GLU A 25 -14.49 -1.80 22.39
N TYR A 26 -14.02 -1.02 23.35
CA TYR A 26 -12.84 -0.16 23.17
C TYR A 26 -11.56 -0.96 23.00
N ASP A 27 -11.39 -2.07 23.72
CA ASP A 27 -10.23 -2.94 23.59
C ASP A 27 -10.15 -3.56 22.19
N GLN A 28 -11.30 -3.96 21.62
CA GLN A 28 -11.37 -4.43 20.23
C GLN A 28 -11.02 -3.33 19.24
N LEU A 29 -11.53 -2.10 19.46
CA LEU A 29 -11.21 -0.98 18.61
C LEU A 29 -9.72 -0.63 18.67
N LEU A 30 -9.11 -0.58 19.85
CA LEU A 30 -7.68 -0.35 20.02
C LEU A 30 -6.84 -1.45 19.37
N ALA A 31 -7.26 -2.72 19.50
CA ALA A 31 -6.58 -3.85 18.86
C ALA A 31 -6.60 -3.72 17.32
N ALA A 32 -7.71 -3.22 16.74
CA ALA A 32 -7.80 -3.00 15.29
C ALA A 32 -6.82 -1.94 14.77
N PHE A 33 -6.33 -1.04 15.61
CA PHE A 33 -5.33 -0.02 15.24
C PHE A 33 -3.92 -0.34 15.73
N ALA A 34 -3.67 -1.53 16.26
CA ALA A 34 -2.32 -1.93 16.69
C ALA A 34 -1.34 -2.00 15.51
N SER A 35 -0.11 -1.53 15.71
CA SER A 35 0.89 -1.34 14.65
C SER A 35 1.34 -2.63 13.95
N SER A 36 1.26 -3.78 14.62
CA SER A 36 1.73 -5.06 14.09
C SER A 36 0.62 -6.10 13.86
N THR A 37 -0.52 -5.94 14.54
CA THR A 37 -1.64 -6.88 14.51
C THR A 37 -2.98 -6.21 14.19
N GLY A 38 -2.96 -4.91 13.87
CA GLY A 38 -4.15 -4.14 13.50
C GLY A 38 -4.74 -4.57 12.15
N HIS A 39 -5.83 -3.91 11.76
CA HIS A 39 -6.46 -4.15 10.46
C HIS A 39 -5.54 -3.77 9.30
N THR A 40 -5.75 -4.42 8.16
CA THR A 40 -5.12 -4.12 6.88
C THR A 40 -6.13 -3.52 5.90
N HIS A 41 -5.68 -2.95 4.80
CA HIS A 41 -6.55 -2.44 3.74
C HIS A 41 -6.49 -3.35 2.51
N ASP A 42 -6.78 -4.63 2.71
CA ASP A 42 -6.71 -5.67 1.68
C ASP A 42 -8.05 -5.98 0.99
N GLY A 43 -9.14 -5.35 1.43
CA GLY A 43 -10.47 -5.51 0.87
C GLY A 43 -11.27 -6.66 1.45
N THR A 44 -10.75 -7.40 2.43
CA THR A 44 -11.50 -8.42 3.14
C THR A 44 -12.46 -7.82 4.17
N THR A 45 -13.46 -8.59 4.59
CA THR A 45 -14.45 -8.13 5.56
C THR A 45 -13.80 -7.73 6.88
N ALA A 46 -14.09 -6.53 7.38
CA ALA A 46 -13.59 -5.92 8.60
C ALA A 46 -12.09 -5.54 8.60
N GLU A 47 -11.38 -5.71 7.48
CA GLU A 47 -9.98 -5.29 7.32
C GLU A 47 -9.85 -3.93 6.59
N GLY A 48 -10.96 -3.30 6.24
CA GLY A 48 -11.00 -2.07 5.47
C GLY A 48 -10.94 -2.31 3.95
N GLY A 49 -11.56 -1.40 3.20
CA GLY A 49 -11.52 -1.45 1.73
C GLY A 49 -10.12 -1.17 1.19
N PRO A 50 -9.81 -1.61 -0.06
CA PRO A 50 -8.55 -1.28 -0.71
C PRO A 50 -8.32 0.23 -0.75
N ILE A 51 -7.08 0.67 -0.55
CA ILE A 51 -6.73 2.08 -0.72
C ILE A 51 -6.71 2.38 -2.21
N SER A 52 -7.75 3.03 -2.71
CA SER A 52 -7.89 3.38 -4.14
C SER A 52 -7.24 4.71 -4.51
N LYS A 53 -6.86 5.53 -3.52
CA LYS A 53 -6.33 6.88 -3.75
C LYS A 53 -5.49 7.37 -2.57
N LEU A 54 -4.29 7.84 -2.84
CA LEU A 54 -3.43 8.55 -1.90
C LEU A 54 -3.33 10.01 -2.36
N LEU A 55 -3.80 10.94 -1.53
CA LEU A 55 -3.78 12.38 -1.80
C LEU A 55 -2.72 13.04 -0.91
N ALA A 56 -1.48 13.02 -1.37
CA ALA A 56 -0.35 13.62 -0.67
C ALA A 56 0.64 14.20 -1.68
N ASP A 57 1.29 15.31 -1.31
CA ASP A 57 2.34 15.93 -2.13
C ASP A 57 3.64 15.10 -2.10
N SER A 58 3.82 14.29 -1.06
CA SER A 58 4.93 13.33 -0.94
C SER A 58 4.50 12.10 -0.14
N ILE A 59 5.05 10.94 -0.49
CA ILE A 59 4.86 9.68 0.21
C ILE A 59 6.24 9.11 0.53
N THR A 60 6.49 8.85 1.82
CA THR A 60 7.69 8.13 2.24
C THR A 60 7.38 6.65 2.35
N ILE A 61 8.14 5.82 1.67
CA ILE A 61 7.97 4.36 1.67
C ILE A 61 9.27 3.73 2.15
N GLY A 62 9.14 2.72 3.00
CA GLY A 62 10.28 2.03 3.59
C GLY A 62 10.57 2.43 5.04
N THR A 63 11.40 1.65 5.68
CA THR A 63 11.78 1.81 7.10
C THR A 63 13.17 2.38 7.30
N GLY A 64 13.88 2.70 6.20
CA GLY A 64 15.26 3.19 6.22
C GLY A 64 16.32 2.09 6.27
N ALA A 65 15.94 0.84 5.95
CA ALA A 65 16.87 -0.28 5.89
C ALA A 65 16.45 -1.28 4.81
N GLY A 66 17.38 -1.58 3.89
CA GLY A 66 17.21 -2.56 2.83
C GLY A 66 16.37 -2.12 1.63
N ASP A 67 16.24 -3.00 0.68
CA ASP A 67 15.54 -2.77 -0.58
C ASP A 67 14.05 -2.50 -0.41
N ILE A 68 13.51 -1.65 -1.28
CA ILE A 68 12.08 -1.29 -1.29
C ILE A 68 11.49 -1.69 -2.63
N SER A 69 10.43 -2.53 -2.62
CA SER A 69 9.79 -3.01 -3.83
C SER A 69 8.34 -2.61 -3.94
N PHE A 70 7.94 -2.19 -5.15
CA PHE A 70 6.55 -2.09 -5.58
C PHE A 70 6.21 -3.31 -6.42
N ASN A 71 5.29 -4.14 -5.93
CA ASN A 71 4.84 -5.34 -6.60
C ASN A 71 3.52 -5.05 -7.33
N PHE A 72 3.52 -5.26 -8.64
CA PHE A 72 2.34 -5.15 -9.50
C PHE A 72 1.75 -6.54 -9.69
N ASN A 73 0.80 -6.92 -8.85
CA ASN A 73 0.16 -8.24 -8.87
C ASN A 73 -1.01 -8.22 -9.85
N ALA A 74 -0.81 -8.77 -11.05
CA ALA A 74 -1.78 -8.79 -12.15
C ALA A 74 -2.39 -10.18 -12.41
N GLY A 75 -2.05 -11.17 -11.62
CA GLY A 75 -2.61 -12.52 -11.68
C GLY A 75 -1.85 -13.52 -12.57
N THR A 76 -1.44 -13.15 -13.78
CA THR A 76 -0.69 -14.05 -14.69
C THR A 76 0.73 -13.56 -14.96
N ASN A 77 0.89 -12.25 -15.15
CA ASN A 77 2.18 -11.61 -15.39
C ASN A 77 2.33 -10.49 -14.37
N ASP A 78 3.14 -10.72 -13.39
CA ASP A 78 3.44 -9.78 -12.31
C ASP A 78 4.72 -9.01 -12.64
N GLY A 79 4.81 -7.76 -12.19
CA GLY A 79 6.00 -6.93 -12.35
C GLY A 79 6.50 -6.38 -11.02
N VAL A 80 7.78 -6.04 -10.95
CA VAL A 80 8.39 -5.44 -9.75
C VAL A 80 9.27 -4.26 -10.13
N LEU A 81 9.09 -3.14 -9.43
CA LEU A 81 10.03 -2.02 -9.40
C LEU A 81 10.70 -1.99 -8.04
N THR A 82 12.01 -2.15 -7.99
CA THR A 82 12.77 -2.18 -6.73
C THR A 82 13.77 -1.01 -6.69
N TRP A 83 13.80 -0.28 -5.56
CA TRP A 83 14.95 0.50 -5.16
C TRP A 83 15.93 -0.42 -4.43
N SER A 84 17.11 -0.65 -5.04
CA SER A 84 18.18 -1.43 -4.42
C SER A 84 19.06 -0.50 -3.60
N GLU A 85 19.01 -0.66 -2.28
CA GLU A 85 19.62 0.29 -1.35
C GLU A 85 21.14 0.20 -1.38
N ASP A 86 21.70 -0.98 -1.38
CA ASP A 86 23.15 -1.21 -1.39
C ASP A 86 23.81 -0.78 -2.73
N GLU A 87 23.11 -0.93 -3.86
CA GLU A 87 23.57 -0.62 -5.20
C GLU A 87 23.24 0.80 -5.68
N ASP A 88 22.35 1.51 -4.97
CA ASP A 88 21.92 2.88 -5.24
C ASP A 88 21.31 3.09 -6.65
N TYR A 89 20.41 2.15 -7.06
CA TYR A 89 19.67 2.25 -8.33
C TYR A 89 18.29 1.59 -8.31
N PHE A 90 17.48 1.90 -9.33
CA PHE A 90 16.21 1.23 -9.58
C PHE A 90 16.38 0.05 -10.52
N THR A 91 15.75 -1.10 -10.19
CA THR A 91 15.59 -2.25 -11.07
C THR A 91 14.13 -2.45 -11.46
N PHE A 92 13.92 -2.90 -12.70
CA PHE A 92 12.63 -3.30 -13.23
C PHE A 92 12.71 -4.79 -13.57
N SER A 93 11.75 -5.59 -13.14
CA SER A 93 11.72 -7.02 -13.46
C SER A 93 11.41 -7.30 -14.93
N ASP A 94 10.80 -6.34 -15.61
CA ASP A 94 10.34 -6.43 -17.00
C ASP A 94 10.77 -5.23 -17.82
N ASP A 95 10.49 -5.27 -19.13
CA ASP A 95 10.82 -4.21 -20.06
C ASP A 95 10.08 -2.91 -19.74
N ILE A 96 10.72 -1.77 -20.06
CA ILE A 96 10.09 -0.45 -20.00
C ILE A 96 9.64 -0.06 -21.39
N LEU A 97 8.33 -0.02 -21.62
CA LEU A 97 7.73 0.50 -22.86
C LEU A 97 7.42 1.99 -22.70
N MET A 98 8.09 2.83 -23.48
CA MET A 98 7.72 4.24 -23.63
C MET A 98 6.57 4.35 -24.64
N ALA A 99 5.38 4.75 -24.17
CA ALA A 99 4.22 4.91 -25.04
C ALA A 99 4.36 6.15 -25.95
N THR A 100 3.94 6.03 -27.19
CA THR A 100 3.99 7.13 -28.17
C THR A 100 5.40 7.68 -28.43
N ALA A 101 5.54 9.00 -28.57
CA ALA A 101 6.81 9.69 -28.82
C ALA A 101 7.51 10.18 -27.55
N GLU A 102 7.18 9.60 -26.40
CA GLU A 102 7.79 9.93 -25.11
C GLU A 102 9.27 9.52 -25.06
N LYS A 103 10.02 10.16 -24.19
CA LYS A 103 11.47 10.05 -24.14
C LYS A 103 11.95 9.66 -22.74
N ILE A 104 13.05 8.90 -22.68
CA ILE A 104 13.90 8.80 -21.49
C ILE A 104 14.95 9.91 -21.62
N GLN A 105 14.95 10.87 -20.68
CA GLN A 105 15.86 12.02 -20.69
C GLN A 105 16.89 11.92 -19.56
N PHE A 106 18.16 12.23 -19.87
CA PHE A 106 19.26 12.16 -18.93
C PHE A 106 19.75 13.58 -18.59
N ARG A 107 19.44 14.07 -17.40
CA ARG A 107 19.86 15.37 -16.86
C ARG A 107 19.58 16.61 -17.74
N ASP A 108 19.76 16.50 -19.05
CA ASP A 108 19.52 17.54 -20.05
C ASP A 108 18.48 17.04 -21.06
N THR A 109 17.55 17.90 -21.46
CA THR A 109 16.51 17.58 -22.45
C THR A 109 17.06 17.26 -23.83
N ALA A 110 18.33 17.61 -24.11
CA ALA A 110 19.03 17.27 -25.35
C ALA A 110 19.65 15.86 -25.33
N ILE A 111 19.75 15.21 -24.16
CA ILE A 111 20.29 13.85 -24.01
C ILE A 111 19.15 12.90 -23.65
N PHE A 112 18.74 12.08 -24.59
CA PHE A 112 17.61 11.15 -24.41
C PHE A 112 17.73 9.92 -25.33
N ILE A 113 16.95 8.88 -25.01
CA ILE A 113 16.71 7.71 -25.85
C ILE A 113 15.23 7.74 -26.22
N ASN A 114 14.91 7.67 -27.52
CA ASN A 114 13.53 7.50 -28.01
C ASN A 114 13.52 6.80 -29.35
N SER A 115 12.35 6.24 -29.73
CA SER A 115 12.06 5.87 -31.12
C SER A 115 11.49 7.09 -31.85
N SER A 116 12.01 7.41 -33.01
CA SER A 116 11.58 8.55 -33.81
C SER A 116 10.46 8.23 -34.81
N ALA A 117 10.10 6.96 -34.96
CA ALA A 117 9.03 6.48 -35.82
C ALA A 117 8.42 5.19 -35.27
N ASP A 118 7.18 4.92 -35.65
CA ASP A 118 6.58 3.59 -35.47
C ASP A 118 7.40 2.59 -36.30
N GLY A 119 8.06 1.65 -35.54
CA GLY A 119 8.98 0.67 -36.14
C GLY A 119 8.33 -0.40 -36.98
#